data_6a9c6b14183bbe9e5a05b2cde0b11407
#
_entry.id   6a9c6b14183bbe9e5a05b2cde0b11407
#
_cell.length_a   1.000
_cell.length_b   1.000
_cell.length_c   1.000
_cell.angle_alpha   90.00
_cell.angle_beta   90.00
_cell.angle_gamma   90.00
#
_symmetry.space_group_name_H-M   'P 1'
#
loop_
_entity.id
_entity.type
_entity.pdbx_description
1 polymer ?
#
loop_
_entity_poly.entity_id
_entity_poly.type
_entity_poly.pdbx_seq_one_letter_code
_entity_poly.pdbx_strand_id
1 'polypeptide(L)'
;LLPIDRNFGKTPDYLPNISPYIRRELNKTSQPGRTTTDYAVPYMWGTAGILYNRSFITPDEAGSWHCLWNSKNKGKLLMKDSYRDAYGTAIIYAHARQLADSTVTVEQLMNDNSPEAIALAEKYLKALKPNISGWEADFGKEMMTKNKTWLNLTWSGDAVWAIDEAEAVGVDLAYEVPREGSNIWYDGWVIPKYARNPKAASYFINYLCQPEIALRNMDAIGYV
;
A
#
# COMPACT_ATOMS: atom_id res chain seq x y z
N LEU A 1 -13.42 -17.75 7.77
CA LEU A 1 -12.57 -17.34 8.88
C LEU A 1 -13.22 -17.79 10.20
N LEU A 2 -12.40 -17.91 11.25
CA LEU A 2 -12.83 -18.10 12.62
C LEU A 2 -12.75 -16.77 13.38
N PRO A 3 -13.68 -16.50 14.33
CA PRO A 3 -13.54 -15.36 15.23
C PRO A 3 -12.27 -15.50 16.07
N ILE A 4 -11.70 -14.37 16.46
CA ILE A 4 -10.55 -14.34 17.37
C ILE A 4 -11.03 -14.72 18.78
N ASP A 5 -10.44 -15.77 19.36
CA ASP A 5 -10.70 -16.15 20.76
C ASP A 5 -10.02 -15.13 21.70
N ARG A 6 -10.82 -14.47 22.51
CA ARG A 6 -10.34 -13.45 23.48
C ARG A 6 -10.12 -14.01 24.88
N ASN A 7 -10.29 -15.32 25.08
CA ASN A 7 -9.99 -15.95 26.36
C ASN A 7 -8.53 -16.35 26.45
N PHE A 8 -7.69 -15.46 26.92
CA PHE A 8 -6.24 -15.63 27.05
C PHE A 8 -5.81 -16.15 28.43
N GLY A 9 -6.75 -16.64 29.26
CA GLY A 9 -6.46 -17.15 30.58
C GLY A 9 -5.84 -16.10 31.49
N LYS A 10 -4.58 -16.35 31.93
CA LYS A 10 -3.82 -15.40 32.76
C LYS A 10 -3.02 -14.36 31.93
N THR A 11 -2.94 -14.53 30.60
CA THR A 11 -2.28 -13.56 29.73
C THR A 11 -3.19 -12.35 29.52
N PRO A 12 -2.70 -11.11 29.67
CA PRO A 12 -3.51 -9.93 29.38
C PRO A 12 -4.04 -9.92 27.96
N ASP A 13 -5.21 -9.32 27.76
CA ASP A 13 -5.75 -9.03 26.42
C ASP A 13 -5.11 -7.75 25.89
N TYR A 14 -4.27 -7.86 24.88
CA TYR A 14 -3.59 -6.76 24.23
C TYR A 14 -4.34 -6.21 23.00
N LEU A 15 -5.41 -6.86 22.53
CA LEU A 15 -6.22 -6.39 21.40
C LEU A 15 -6.77 -4.94 21.58
N PRO A 16 -7.07 -4.48 22.81
CA PRO A 16 -7.45 -3.07 23.03
C PRO A 16 -6.38 -2.04 22.65
N ASN A 17 -5.10 -2.42 22.53
CA ASN A 17 -4.02 -1.52 22.13
C ASN A 17 -4.13 -1.07 20.67
N ILE A 18 -4.89 -1.80 19.84
CA ILE A 18 -5.09 -1.44 18.44
C ILE A 18 -5.82 -0.09 18.34
N SER A 19 -5.27 0.81 17.54
CA SER A 19 -5.83 2.13 17.30
C SER A 19 -7.33 2.09 16.96
N PRO A 20 -8.16 2.87 17.64
CA PRO A 20 -9.59 3.00 17.30
C PRO A 20 -9.81 3.51 15.87
N TYR A 21 -8.89 4.33 15.34
CA TYR A 21 -8.93 4.79 13.96
C TYR A 21 -8.80 3.61 13.00
N ILE A 22 -7.75 2.81 13.14
CA ILE A 22 -7.49 1.65 12.26
C ILE A 22 -8.63 0.63 12.34
N ARG A 23 -9.20 0.41 13.54
CA ARG A 23 -10.39 -0.45 13.68
C ARG A 23 -11.58 0.07 12.88
N ARG A 24 -11.83 1.39 12.89
CA ARG A 24 -12.92 1.99 12.10
C ARG A 24 -12.68 1.82 10.61
N GLU A 25 -11.45 2.09 10.14
CA GLU A 25 -11.09 1.94 8.73
C GLU A 25 -11.28 0.48 8.27
N LEU A 26 -10.75 -0.48 9.02
CA LEU A 26 -10.93 -1.89 8.69
C LEU A 26 -12.40 -2.31 8.67
N ASN A 27 -13.22 -1.77 9.57
CA ASN A 27 -14.65 -2.07 9.64
C ASN A 27 -15.47 -1.48 8.48
N LYS A 28 -14.93 -0.56 7.69
CA LYS A 28 -15.57 -0.14 6.42
C LYS A 28 -15.69 -1.29 5.42
N THR A 29 -14.87 -2.33 5.56
CA THR A 29 -14.93 -3.56 4.75
C THR A 29 -15.91 -4.61 5.29
N SER A 30 -16.66 -4.29 6.34
CA SER A 30 -17.62 -5.20 6.98
C SER A 30 -18.78 -5.56 6.05
N GLN A 31 -19.27 -6.79 6.17
CA GLN A 31 -20.46 -7.26 5.46
C GLN A 31 -21.68 -7.24 6.40
N PRO A 32 -22.90 -7.22 5.88
CA PRO A 32 -24.09 -7.29 6.72
C PRO A 32 -24.05 -8.46 7.72
N GLY A 33 -24.19 -8.14 9.01
CA GLY A 33 -24.16 -9.12 10.10
C GLY A 33 -22.79 -9.68 10.47
N ARG A 34 -21.69 -9.12 9.91
CA ARG A 34 -20.31 -9.58 10.23
C ARG A 34 -19.37 -8.39 10.26
N THR A 35 -18.91 -8.02 11.43
CA THR A 35 -17.91 -6.97 11.62
C THR A 35 -16.51 -7.51 11.29
N THR A 36 -15.78 -6.84 10.46
CA THR A 36 -14.44 -7.31 10.01
C THR A 36 -13.51 -7.54 11.18
N THR A 37 -13.51 -6.66 12.19
CA THR A 37 -12.64 -6.79 13.36
C THR A 37 -13.01 -7.94 14.32
N ASP A 38 -14.12 -8.65 14.10
CA ASP A 38 -14.40 -9.89 14.82
C ASP A 38 -13.55 -11.07 14.29
N TYR A 39 -13.08 -10.96 13.05
CA TYR A 39 -12.37 -12.02 12.31
C TYR A 39 -10.95 -11.64 11.90
N ALA A 40 -10.61 -10.36 11.92
CA ALA A 40 -9.33 -9.84 11.52
C ALA A 40 -8.80 -8.83 12.55
N VAL A 41 -7.55 -8.99 12.92
CA VAL A 41 -6.84 -8.05 13.80
C VAL A 41 -5.89 -7.24 12.94
N PRO A 42 -6.04 -5.90 12.89
CA PRO A 42 -5.13 -5.03 12.14
C PRO A 42 -3.68 -5.28 12.55
N TYR A 43 -2.80 -5.28 11.55
CA TYR A 43 -1.38 -5.54 11.75
C TYR A 43 -0.53 -4.38 11.27
N MET A 44 -0.48 -4.16 9.98
CA MET A 44 0.27 -3.09 9.33
C MET A 44 -0.62 -2.36 8.34
N TRP A 45 -0.23 -1.17 7.94
CA TRP A 45 -0.89 -0.42 6.89
C TRP A 45 0.13 0.38 6.10
N GLY A 46 -0.26 0.85 4.94
CA GLY A 46 0.59 1.67 4.11
C GLY A 46 -0.16 2.30 2.95
N THR A 47 0.58 3.03 2.16
CA THR A 47 0.10 3.70 0.95
C THR A 47 0.85 3.18 -0.27
N ALA A 48 0.21 3.23 -1.44
CA ALA A 48 0.92 3.22 -2.70
C ALA A 48 1.37 4.65 -3.04
N GLY A 49 2.54 4.79 -3.63
CA GLY A 49 3.09 6.10 -3.99
C GLY A 49 4.24 5.98 -4.98
N ILE A 50 4.93 7.08 -5.19
CA ILE A 50 6.05 7.17 -6.11
C ILE A 50 7.35 7.25 -5.31
N LEU A 51 8.17 6.18 -5.39
CA LEU A 51 9.58 6.26 -5.02
C LEU A 51 10.33 6.83 -6.22
N TYR A 52 11.10 7.89 -6.02
CA TYR A 52 11.79 8.57 -7.11
C TYR A 52 13.21 8.97 -6.75
N ASN A 53 14.06 9.06 -7.75
CA ASN A 53 15.43 9.52 -7.64
C ASN A 53 15.49 11.02 -7.87
N ARG A 54 15.88 11.78 -6.84
CA ARG A 54 15.95 13.25 -6.84
C ARG A 54 16.94 13.83 -7.84
N SER A 55 17.90 13.03 -8.30
CA SER A 55 18.83 13.45 -9.35
C SER A 55 18.16 13.61 -10.73
N PHE A 56 16.97 13.02 -10.95
CA PHE A 56 16.28 12.99 -12.24
C PHE A 56 14.85 13.54 -12.17
N ILE A 57 14.20 13.45 -11.02
CA ILE A 57 12.81 13.80 -10.79
C ILE A 57 12.74 14.79 -9.63
N THR A 58 12.08 15.92 -9.85
CA THR A 58 11.87 16.90 -8.79
C THR A 58 10.71 16.50 -7.85
N PRO A 59 10.67 16.99 -6.60
CA PRO A 59 9.55 16.77 -5.71
C PRO A 59 8.20 17.22 -6.27
N ASP A 60 8.17 18.34 -6.99
CA ASP A 60 6.94 18.85 -7.62
C ASP A 60 6.41 17.90 -8.70
N GLU A 61 7.32 17.32 -9.51
CA GLU A 61 6.94 16.30 -10.49
C GLU A 61 6.39 15.03 -9.84
N ALA A 62 7.09 14.53 -8.81
CA ALA A 62 6.66 13.33 -8.06
C ALA A 62 5.36 13.57 -7.29
N GLY A 63 5.03 14.80 -6.93
CA GLY A 63 3.80 15.20 -6.26
C GLY A 63 2.52 15.04 -7.10
N SER A 64 2.61 14.47 -8.29
CA SER A 64 1.45 14.16 -9.16
C SER A 64 1.65 12.85 -9.91
N TRP A 65 0.59 12.04 -10.03
CA TRP A 65 0.60 10.84 -10.88
C TRP A 65 0.96 11.13 -12.33
N HIS A 66 0.80 12.36 -12.80
CA HIS A 66 1.22 12.77 -14.15
C HIS A 66 2.70 12.45 -14.42
N CYS A 67 3.53 12.44 -13.39
CA CYS A 67 4.96 12.10 -13.52
C CYS A 67 5.18 10.75 -14.20
N LEU A 68 4.35 9.75 -13.91
CA LEU A 68 4.48 8.41 -14.48
C LEU A 68 4.22 8.42 -15.99
N TRP A 69 3.29 9.24 -16.48
CA TRP A 69 2.92 9.36 -17.90
C TRP A 69 3.80 10.32 -18.70
N ASN A 70 4.72 11.04 -18.05
CA ASN A 70 5.62 11.94 -18.76
C ASN A 70 6.57 11.15 -19.66
N SER A 71 6.59 11.46 -20.96
CA SER A 71 7.39 10.76 -21.96
C SER A 71 8.91 10.88 -21.76
N LYS A 72 9.38 11.88 -20.97
CA LYS A 72 10.79 12.00 -20.57
C LYS A 72 11.26 10.77 -19.76
N ASN A 73 10.34 10.06 -19.10
CA ASN A 73 10.59 8.92 -18.24
C ASN A 73 10.51 7.56 -18.98
N LYS A 74 10.59 7.59 -20.32
CA LYS A 74 10.51 6.38 -21.16
C LYS A 74 11.55 5.34 -20.73
N GLY A 75 11.05 4.13 -20.38
CA GLY A 75 11.87 3.01 -19.93
C GLY A 75 12.57 3.23 -18.58
N LYS A 76 12.06 4.17 -17.75
CA LYS A 76 12.64 4.52 -16.44
C LYS A 76 11.68 4.30 -15.26
N LEU A 77 10.52 3.74 -15.52
CA LEU A 77 9.48 3.46 -14.53
C LEU A 77 9.41 1.98 -14.21
N LEU A 78 9.41 1.65 -12.93
CA LEU A 78 8.95 0.35 -12.43
C LEU A 78 7.50 0.49 -11.95
N MET A 79 6.70 -0.51 -12.27
CA MET A 79 5.32 -0.63 -11.78
C MET A 79 5.23 -1.81 -10.81
N LYS A 80 4.50 -1.62 -9.73
CA LYS A 80 4.18 -2.72 -8.82
C LYS A 80 3.36 -3.79 -9.56
N ASP A 81 3.76 -5.05 -9.47
CA ASP A 81 3.02 -6.20 -10.05
C ASP A 81 1.79 -6.50 -9.17
N SER A 82 0.90 -5.54 -9.16
CA SER A 82 -0.38 -5.56 -8.44
C SER A 82 -1.44 -4.93 -9.34
N TYR A 83 -2.40 -5.74 -9.76
CA TYR A 83 -3.50 -5.24 -10.61
C TYR A 83 -4.33 -4.16 -9.90
N ARG A 84 -4.45 -4.20 -8.58
CA ARG A 84 -5.19 -3.18 -7.80
C ARG A 84 -4.48 -1.84 -7.80
N ASP A 85 -3.15 -1.85 -7.57
CA ASP A 85 -2.37 -0.63 -7.54
C ASP A 85 -2.23 -0.03 -8.94
N ALA A 86 -2.02 -0.88 -9.96
CA ALA A 86 -1.98 -0.43 -11.36
C ALA A 86 -3.32 0.17 -11.80
N TYR A 87 -4.45 -0.51 -11.50
CA TYR A 87 -5.79 0.01 -11.78
C TYR A 87 -6.03 1.33 -11.05
N GLY A 88 -5.79 1.35 -9.73
CA GLY A 88 -6.02 2.52 -8.89
C GLY A 88 -5.25 3.74 -9.37
N THR A 89 -3.97 3.57 -9.65
CA THR A 89 -3.12 4.65 -10.19
C THR A 89 -3.66 5.18 -11.52
N ALA A 90 -4.06 4.30 -12.44
CA ALA A 90 -4.56 4.69 -13.74
C ALA A 90 -5.93 5.40 -13.66
N ILE A 91 -6.84 4.91 -12.82
CA ILE A 91 -8.18 5.50 -12.70
C ILE A 91 -8.14 6.85 -11.95
N ILE A 92 -7.28 7.00 -10.94
CA ILE A 92 -7.04 8.26 -10.25
C ILE A 92 -6.46 9.28 -11.22
N TYR A 93 -5.42 8.90 -11.98
CA TYR A 93 -4.83 9.77 -12.99
C TYR A 93 -5.84 10.20 -14.06
N ALA A 94 -6.68 9.27 -14.55
CA ALA A 94 -7.70 9.56 -15.55
C ALA A 94 -8.74 10.60 -15.05
N HIS A 95 -8.96 10.68 -13.74
CA HIS A 95 -9.94 11.57 -13.11
C HIS A 95 -9.29 12.69 -12.30
N ALA A 96 -8.01 13.00 -12.54
CA ALA A 96 -7.28 14.01 -11.77
C ALA A 96 -8.00 15.38 -11.71
N ARG A 97 -8.67 15.78 -12.81
CA ARG A 97 -9.46 17.01 -12.84
C ARG A 97 -10.71 16.92 -11.95
N GLN A 98 -11.47 15.82 -12.04
CA GLN A 98 -12.68 15.63 -11.23
C GLN A 98 -12.35 15.53 -9.74
N LEU A 99 -11.19 14.96 -9.40
CA LEU A 99 -10.68 14.94 -8.03
C LEU A 99 -10.33 16.35 -7.54
N ALA A 100 -9.65 17.15 -8.37
CA ALA A 100 -9.34 18.54 -8.06
C ALA A 100 -10.60 19.40 -7.87
N ASP A 101 -11.62 19.17 -8.70
CA ASP A 101 -12.92 19.85 -8.62
C ASP A 101 -13.85 19.24 -7.54
N SER A 102 -13.41 18.22 -6.79
CA SER A 102 -14.16 17.48 -5.76
C SER A 102 -15.50 16.90 -6.25
N THR A 103 -15.60 16.60 -7.54
CA THR A 103 -16.82 15.99 -8.14
C THR A 103 -16.84 14.47 -8.01
N VAL A 104 -15.70 13.87 -7.70
CA VAL A 104 -15.53 12.45 -7.37
C VAL A 104 -14.54 12.31 -6.21
N THR A 105 -14.56 11.17 -5.54
CA THR A 105 -13.59 10.85 -4.48
C THR A 105 -12.70 9.68 -4.90
N VAL A 106 -11.49 9.59 -4.31
CA VAL A 106 -10.59 8.44 -4.52
C VAL A 106 -11.28 7.14 -4.13
N GLU A 107 -12.04 7.13 -3.03
CA GLU A 107 -12.78 5.95 -2.58
C GLU A 107 -13.80 5.46 -3.61
N GLN A 108 -14.54 6.38 -4.25
CA GLN A 108 -15.47 6.02 -5.34
C GLN A 108 -14.73 5.41 -6.52
N LEU A 109 -13.63 6.01 -6.97
CA LEU A 109 -12.84 5.55 -8.11
C LEU A 109 -12.20 4.19 -7.85
N MET A 110 -11.59 4.01 -6.68
CA MET A 110 -10.90 2.76 -6.32
C MET A 110 -11.85 1.57 -6.18
N ASN A 111 -13.12 1.82 -5.89
CA ASN A 111 -14.14 0.78 -5.73
C ASN A 111 -15.07 0.64 -6.96
N ASP A 112 -14.86 1.44 -8.00
CA ASP A 112 -15.59 1.30 -9.25
C ASP A 112 -15.00 0.13 -10.08
N ASN A 113 -15.77 -0.93 -10.23
CA ASN A 113 -15.42 -2.09 -11.04
C ASN A 113 -16.33 -2.25 -12.28
N SER A 114 -16.95 -1.16 -12.72
CA SER A 114 -17.74 -1.14 -13.93
C SER A 114 -16.88 -1.45 -15.18
N PRO A 115 -17.46 -2.03 -16.22
CA PRO A 115 -16.76 -2.26 -17.48
C PRO A 115 -16.16 -0.97 -18.07
N GLU A 116 -16.83 0.16 -17.88
CA GLU A 116 -16.41 1.49 -18.35
C GLU A 116 -15.17 1.97 -17.60
N ALA A 117 -15.12 1.84 -16.28
CA ALA A 117 -13.97 2.20 -15.45
C ALA A 117 -12.76 1.31 -15.77
N ILE A 118 -12.98 0.00 -15.94
CA ILE A 118 -11.93 -0.95 -16.32
C ILE A 118 -11.37 -0.61 -17.70
N ALA A 119 -12.23 -0.33 -18.71
CA ALA A 119 -11.78 0.04 -20.04
C ALA A 119 -11.00 1.37 -20.05
N LEU A 120 -11.40 2.33 -19.20
CA LEU A 120 -10.69 3.60 -19.05
C LEU A 120 -9.30 3.38 -18.44
N ALA A 121 -9.21 2.59 -17.36
CA ALA A 121 -7.93 2.25 -16.74
C ALA A 121 -7.01 1.51 -17.73
N GLU A 122 -7.53 0.55 -18.49
CA GLU A 122 -6.79 -0.17 -19.54
C GLU A 122 -6.21 0.81 -20.58
N LYS A 123 -7.01 1.78 -21.05
CA LYS A 123 -6.56 2.80 -22.00
C LYS A 123 -5.35 3.56 -21.47
N TYR A 124 -5.41 4.01 -20.21
CA TYR A 124 -4.32 4.78 -19.60
C TYR A 124 -3.09 3.90 -19.31
N LEU A 125 -3.27 2.65 -18.88
CA LEU A 125 -2.15 1.71 -18.68
C LEU A 125 -1.46 1.35 -20.01
N LYS A 126 -2.21 1.19 -21.10
CA LYS A 126 -1.61 1.02 -22.43
C LYS A 126 -0.79 2.23 -22.87
N ALA A 127 -1.26 3.44 -22.57
CA ALA A 127 -0.52 4.67 -22.84
C ALA A 127 0.75 4.80 -21.96
N LEU A 128 0.74 4.24 -20.76
CA LEU A 128 1.88 4.23 -19.83
C LEU A 128 2.98 3.23 -20.26
N LYS A 129 2.62 2.19 -20.99
CA LYS A 129 3.51 1.07 -21.31
C LYS A 129 4.89 1.47 -21.84
N PRO A 130 5.07 2.50 -22.70
CA PRO A 130 6.40 2.91 -23.16
C PRO A 130 7.35 3.38 -22.05
N ASN A 131 6.82 3.86 -20.93
CA ASN A 131 7.61 4.33 -19.79
C ASN A 131 8.04 3.19 -18.86
N ILE A 132 7.31 2.06 -18.89
CA ILE A 132 7.52 0.92 -18.01
C ILE A 132 8.76 0.14 -18.48
N SER A 133 9.74 0.00 -17.58
CA SER A 133 10.92 -0.86 -17.76
C SER A 133 10.69 -2.27 -17.19
N GLY A 134 9.77 -2.43 -16.24
CA GLY A 134 9.43 -3.72 -15.65
C GLY A 134 8.28 -3.64 -14.66
N TRP A 135 7.67 -4.81 -14.44
CA TRP A 135 6.72 -5.04 -13.35
C TRP A 135 7.45 -5.77 -12.25
N GLU A 136 7.30 -5.30 -11.02
CA GLU A 136 8.08 -5.80 -9.90
C GLU A 136 7.24 -6.12 -8.66
N ALA A 137 7.62 -7.17 -7.95
CA ALA A 137 7.09 -7.48 -6.63
C ALA A 137 8.09 -7.08 -5.53
N ASP A 138 9.38 -7.47 -5.69
CA ASP A 138 10.39 -7.32 -4.64
C ASP A 138 11.71 -6.71 -5.12
N PHE A 139 12.02 -6.75 -6.44
CA PHE A 139 13.32 -6.30 -6.95
C PHE A 139 13.40 -4.80 -7.25
N GLY A 140 12.28 -4.08 -7.17
CA GLY A 140 12.20 -2.66 -7.54
C GLY A 140 13.13 -1.79 -6.70
N LYS A 141 13.20 -2.03 -5.41
CA LYS A 141 14.09 -1.35 -4.47
C LYS A 141 15.56 -1.48 -4.87
N GLU A 142 16.00 -2.67 -5.29
CA GLU A 142 17.38 -2.89 -5.76
C GLU A 142 17.67 -2.16 -7.08
N MET A 143 16.72 -2.07 -7.99
CA MET A 143 16.86 -1.32 -9.25
C MET A 143 17.00 0.17 -9.00
N MET A 144 16.28 0.70 -8.02
CA MET A 144 16.35 2.11 -7.61
C MET A 144 17.70 2.43 -6.94
N THR A 145 18.16 1.62 -5.99
CA THR A 145 19.44 1.80 -5.31
C THR A 145 20.65 1.69 -6.26
N LYS A 146 20.51 0.92 -7.34
CA LYS A 146 21.52 0.81 -8.41
C LYS A 146 21.40 1.88 -9.50
N ASN A 147 20.51 2.85 -9.34
CA ASN A 147 20.31 3.98 -10.26
C ASN A 147 19.91 3.58 -11.70
N LYS A 148 19.28 2.40 -11.85
CA LYS A 148 18.87 1.86 -13.16
C LYS A 148 17.53 2.41 -13.62
N THR A 149 16.64 2.72 -12.67
CA THR A 149 15.35 3.34 -12.89
C THR A 149 15.24 4.62 -12.08
N TRP A 150 14.32 5.51 -12.45
CA TRP A 150 14.15 6.83 -11.82
C TRP A 150 12.88 6.93 -11.01
N LEU A 151 11.92 6.08 -11.33
CA LEU A 151 10.58 6.04 -10.75
C LEU A 151 10.18 4.60 -10.43
N ASN A 152 9.50 4.42 -9.32
CA ASN A 152 8.86 3.15 -8.96
C ASN A 152 7.51 3.44 -8.31
N LEU A 153 6.43 2.94 -8.89
CA LEU A 153 5.16 2.80 -8.16
C LEU A 153 5.35 1.68 -7.14
N THR A 154 5.39 2.02 -5.87
CA THR A 154 5.69 1.07 -4.80
C THR A 154 4.90 1.35 -3.53
N TRP A 155 5.00 0.46 -2.57
CA TRP A 155 4.42 0.60 -1.25
C TRP A 155 5.34 1.37 -0.30
N SER A 156 4.75 2.10 0.65
CA SER A 156 5.47 2.99 1.56
C SER A 156 6.61 2.31 2.34
N GLY A 157 6.42 1.09 2.85
CA GLY A 157 7.47 0.38 3.58
C GLY A 157 8.63 -0.07 2.69
N ASP A 158 8.34 -0.54 1.46
CA ASP A 158 9.39 -0.85 0.47
C ASP A 158 10.19 0.42 0.11
N ALA A 159 9.50 1.57 0.07
CA ALA A 159 10.15 2.86 -0.18
C ALA A 159 11.07 3.27 0.96
N VAL A 160 10.65 3.14 2.23
CA VAL A 160 11.49 3.42 3.39
C VAL A 160 12.76 2.59 3.34
N TRP A 161 12.63 1.27 3.16
CA TRP A 161 13.78 0.39 3.04
C TRP A 161 14.71 0.79 1.89
N ALA A 162 14.15 1.13 0.72
CA ALA A 162 14.95 1.52 -0.43
C ALA A 162 15.69 2.85 -0.22
N ILE A 163 15.08 3.80 0.50
CA ILE A 163 15.70 5.09 0.84
C ILE A 163 16.90 4.87 1.76
N ASP A 164 16.74 4.06 2.82
CA ASP A 164 17.81 3.75 3.76
C ASP A 164 19.00 3.06 3.08
N GLU A 165 18.74 2.05 2.23
CA GLU A 165 19.79 1.35 1.48
C GLU A 165 20.46 2.26 0.42
N ALA A 166 19.69 3.17 -0.20
CA ALA A 166 20.20 4.10 -1.19
C ALA A 166 21.16 5.14 -0.61
N GLU A 167 20.89 5.61 0.61
CA GLU A 167 21.77 6.54 1.33
C GLU A 167 23.16 5.95 1.51
N ALA A 168 23.27 4.67 1.85
CA ALA A 168 24.54 3.96 2.02
C ALA A 168 25.39 3.90 0.76
N VAL A 169 24.79 4.03 -0.43
CA VAL A 169 25.46 3.99 -1.74
C VAL A 169 25.47 5.33 -2.47
N GLY A 170 25.05 6.40 -1.79
CA GLY A 170 25.07 7.76 -2.32
C GLY A 170 24.00 8.05 -3.38
N VAL A 171 22.90 7.33 -3.38
CA VAL A 171 21.74 7.57 -4.25
C VAL A 171 20.66 8.29 -3.45
N ASP A 172 20.23 9.46 -3.90
CA ASP A 172 19.21 10.28 -3.22
C ASP A 172 17.81 9.89 -3.71
N LEU A 173 17.15 9.03 -2.93
CA LEU A 173 15.77 8.62 -3.16
C LEU A 173 14.81 9.36 -2.22
N ALA A 174 13.58 9.55 -2.68
CA ALA A 174 12.49 10.02 -1.86
C ALA A 174 11.17 9.36 -2.28
N TYR A 175 10.20 9.38 -1.36
CA TYR A 175 8.87 8.84 -1.57
C TYR A 175 7.82 9.93 -1.45
N GLU A 176 6.85 9.92 -2.36
CA GLU A 176 5.76 10.87 -2.37
C GLU A 176 4.42 10.17 -2.60
N VAL A 177 3.40 10.56 -1.86
CA VAL A 177 2.01 10.22 -2.17
C VAL A 177 1.43 11.37 -2.98
N PRO A 178 1.11 11.16 -4.27
CA PRO A 178 0.65 12.24 -5.13
C PRO A 178 -0.61 12.94 -4.61
N ARG A 179 -0.70 14.24 -4.90
CA ARG A 179 -1.79 15.13 -4.42
C ARG A 179 -3.19 14.74 -4.87
N GLU A 180 -3.32 13.99 -5.93
CA GLU A 180 -4.60 13.43 -6.39
C GLU A 180 -5.13 12.34 -5.45
N GLY A 181 -4.31 11.91 -4.48
CA GLY A 181 -4.61 10.83 -3.57
C GLY A 181 -4.14 9.47 -4.07
N SER A 182 -4.25 8.47 -3.23
CA SER A 182 -3.74 7.13 -3.51
C SER A 182 -4.51 6.04 -2.77
N ASN A 183 -4.14 4.79 -3.05
CA ASN A 183 -4.58 3.63 -2.31
C ASN A 183 -3.97 3.62 -0.90
N ILE A 184 -4.82 3.37 0.10
CA ILE A 184 -4.42 2.98 1.45
C ILE A 184 -4.84 1.53 1.64
N TRP A 185 -3.95 0.70 2.11
CA TRP A 185 -4.22 -0.71 2.39
C TRP A 185 -3.95 -1.01 3.87
N TYR A 186 -4.64 -2.03 4.37
CA TYR A 186 -4.52 -2.52 5.73
C TYR A 186 -4.33 -4.03 5.70
N ASP A 187 -3.25 -4.51 6.31
CA ASP A 187 -3.06 -5.92 6.58
C ASP A 187 -3.71 -6.32 7.90
N GLY A 188 -4.20 -7.53 7.94
CA GLY A 188 -4.84 -8.07 9.12
C GLY A 188 -4.54 -9.54 9.33
N TRP A 189 -4.27 -9.90 10.58
CA TRP A 189 -4.17 -11.29 10.98
C TRP A 189 -5.55 -11.93 11.02
N VAL A 190 -5.69 -13.08 10.37
CA VAL A 190 -6.93 -13.85 10.32
C VAL A 190 -6.67 -15.32 10.67
N ILE A 191 -7.68 -16.02 11.19
CA ILE A 191 -7.60 -17.45 11.46
C ILE A 191 -8.46 -18.19 10.43
N PRO A 192 -7.86 -19.01 9.55
CA PRO A 192 -8.60 -19.80 8.57
C PRO A 192 -9.57 -20.78 9.24
N LYS A 193 -10.71 -21.05 8.59
CA LYS A 193 -11.75 -21.98 9.09
C LYS A 193 -11.19 -23.37 9.46
N TYR A 194 -10.16 -23.81 8.77
CA TYR A 194 -9.56 -25.14 8.93
C TYR A 194 -8.27 -25.12 9.74
N ALA A 195 -8.00 -24.05 10.50
CA ALA A 195 -6.84 -24.01 11.38
C ALA A 195 -6.89 -25.14 12.42
N ARG A 196 -5.78 -25.86 12.58
CA ARG A 196 -5.70 -26.98 13.54
C ARG A 196 -5.62 -26.49 14.99
N ASN A 197 -5.04 -25.32 15.21
CA ASN A 197 -4.80 -24.73 16.53
C ASN A 197 -5.29 -23.27 16.60
N PRO A 198 -6.61 -23.01 16.45
CA PRO A 198 -7.11 -21.62 16.39
C PRO A 198 -6.88 -20.85 17.70
N LYS A 199 -6.90 -21.54 18.84
CA LYS A 199 -6.60 -20.91 20.12
C LYS A 199 -5.15 -20.45 20.22
N ALA A 200 -4.19 -21.28 19.79
CA ALA A 200 -2.79 -20.88 19.74
C ALA A 200 -2.55 -19.70 18.75
N ALA A 201 -3.26 -19.69 17.62
CA ALA A 201 -3.23 -18.55 16.68
C ALA A 201 -3.74 -17.27 17.35
N SER A 202 -4.85 -17.33 18.12
CA SER A 202 -5.37 -16.20 18.87
C SER A 202 -4.37 -15.67 19.90
N TYR A 203 -3.67 -16.55 20.62
CA TYR A 203 -2.59 -16.16 21.54
C TYR A 203 -1.43 -15.47 20.83
N PHE A 204 -1.01 -16.00 19.68
CA PHE A 204 0.05 -15.41 18.87
C PHE A 204 -0.34 -14.02 18.36
N ILE A 205 -1.55 -13.86 17.84
CA ILE A 205 -2.07 -12.57 17.39
C ILE A 205 -2.13 -11.59 18.57
N ASN A 206 -2.60 -12.02 19.73
CA ASN A 206 -2.62 -11.19 20.94
C ASN A 206 -1.20 -10.76 21.35
N TYR A 207 -0.22 -11.66 21.27
CA TYR A 207 1.19 -11.35 21.55
C TYR A 207 1.71 -10.24 20.63
N LEU A 208 1.38 -10.27 19.34
CA LEU A 208 1.81 -9.25 18.37
C LEU A 208 1.18 -7.86 18.65
N CYS A 209 0.09 -7.80 19.42
CA CYS A 209 -0.54 -6.53 19.82
C CYS A 209 0.11 -5.87 21.04
N GLN A 210 1.16 -6.45 21.61
CA GLN A 210 1.96 -5.80 22.64
C GLN A 210 2.74 -4.64 22.00
N PRO A 211 2.72 -3.42 22.59
CA PRO A 211 3.37 -2.25 21.97
C PRO A 211 4.85 -2.48 21.62
N GLU A 212 5.60 -3.10 22.54
CA GLU A 212 7.03 -3.38 22.31
C GLU A 212 7.27 -4.35 21.14
N ILE A 213 6.38 -5.35 20.97
CA ILE A 213 6.47 -6.31 19.87
C ILE A 213 6.04 -5.67 18.56
N ALA A 214 4.98 -4.86 18.59
CA ALA A 214 4.53 -4.11 17.41
C ALA A 214 5.64 -3.17 16.91
N LEU A 215 6.28 -2.40 17.80
CA LEU A 215 7.40 -1.52 17.44
C LEU A 215 8.57 -2.29 16.80
N ARG A 216 8.97 -3.43 17.38
CA ARG A 216 10.03 -4.27 16.80
C ARG A 216 9.67 -4.78 15.39
N ASN A 217 8.41 -5.14 15.16
CA ASN A 217 7.96 -5.53 13.84
C ASN A 217 8.00 -4.36 12.84
N MET A 218 7.56 -3.18 13.27
CA MET A 218 7.61 -1.97 12.46
C MET A 218 9.05 -1.64 12.05
N ASP A 219 9.98 -1.64 13.00
CA ASP A 219 11.41 -1.39 12.73
C ASP A 219 12.02 -2.43 11.78
N ALA A 220 11.61 -3.70 11.91
CA ALA A 220 12.16 -4.78 11.11
C ALA A 220 11.67 -4.80 9.65
N ILE A 221 10.44 -4.34 9.39
CA ILE A 221 9.80 -4.46 8.08
C ILE A 221 9.52 -3.12 7.40
N GLY A 222 9.75 -1.98 8.09
CA GLY A 222 9.56 -0.64 7.53
C GLY A 222 8.10 -0.20 7.34
N TYR A 223 7.12 -0.94 7.89
CA TYR A 223 5.69 -0.59 7.85
C TYR A 223 5.16 -0.21 9.24
N VAL A 224 4.06 0.54 9.30
CA VAL A 224 3.38 1.01 10.51
C VAL A 224 2.03 0.35 10.73
#